data_01ae8783c6e06277327be34fa6c728e7
#
_entry.id   01ae8783c6e06277327be34fa6c728e7
#
_cell.length_a   1.000
_cell.length_b   1.000
_cell.length_c   1.000
_cell.angle_alpha   90.00
_cell.angle_beta   90.00
_cell.angle_gamma   90.00
#
_symmetry.space_group_name_H-M   'P 1'
#
loop_
_entity.id
_entity.type
_entity.pdbx_description
1 polymer ?
#
loop_
_entity_poly.entity_id
_entity_poly.type
_entity_poly.pdbx_seq_one_letter_code
_entity_poly.pdbx_strand_id
1 'polypeptide(L)'
;MSIVHFQLFIDNVNEAETRAELIDPKLKDSGWGVIEDTKVLREHHITIGKIQTGGRRGKPLIADYVLTYKNQKLAVVEAKSDELLVGEGVAQAKNYADKLNTSFAYSSNGNEILRNQYANG
;
A
#
# COMPACT_ATOMS: atom_id res chain seq x y z
N MET A 1 -30.18 -2.34 12.83
CA MET A 1 -28.81 -2.11 13.32
C MET A 1 -28.67 -0.67 13.78
N SER A 2 -28.14 -0.47 14.96
CA SER A 2 -27.94 0.89 15.48
C SER A 2 -26.71 1.54 14.86
N ILE A 3 -26.69 2.87 14.83
CA ILE A 3 -25.55 3.64 14.34
C ILE A 3 -24.30 3.34 15.18
N VAL A 4 -24.47 3.16 16.47
CA VAL A 4 -23.37 2.86 17.38
C VAL A 4 -22.70 1.54 17.00
N HIS A 5 -23.51 0.52 16.70
CA HIS A 5 -22.99 -0.77 16.29
C HIS A 5 -22.22 -0.69 14.98
N PHE A 6 -22.73 0.07 14.02
CA PHE A 6 -22.06 0.29 12.74
C PHE A 6 -20.71 0.99 12.93
N GLN A 7 -20.66 1.98 13.81
CA GLN A 7 -19.43 2.70 14.09
C GLN A 7 -18.35 1.80 14.68
N LEU A 8 -18.74 0.91 15.59
CA LEU A 8 -17.79 -0.06 16.16
C LEU A 8 -17.22 -0.98 15.08
N PHE A 9 -18.03 -1.39 14.13
CA PHE A 9 -17.56 -2.21 13.03
C PHE A 9 -16.50 -1.50 12.20
N ILE A 10 -16.72 -0.21 11.88
CA ILE A 10 -15.77 0.57 11.10
C ILE A 10 -14.46 0.75 11.88
N ASP A 11 -14.54 1.01 13.17
CA ASP A 11 -13.35 1.23 14.00
C ASP A 11 -12.46 0.00 14.11
N ASN A 12 -13.01 -1.19 13.80
CA ASN A 12 -12.27 -2.44 13.87
C ASN A 12 -11.82 -2.97 12.51
N VAL A 13 -11.93 -2.16 11.45
CA VAL A 13 -11.48 -2.56 10.12
C VAL A 13 -9.96 -2.73 10.13
N ASN A 14 -9.48 -3.92 9.76
CA ASN A 14 -8.05 -4.20 9.68
C ASN A 14 -7.45 -3.75 8.33
N GLU A 15 -6.15 -3.89 8.16
CA GLU A 15 -5.47 -3.44 6.95
C GLU A 15 -5.96 -4.15 5.68
N ALA A 16 -6.23 -5.44 5.75
CA ALA A 16 -6.74 -6.18 4.59
C ALA A 16 -8.12 -5.68 4.17
N GLU A 17 -8.99 -5.44 5.14
CA GLU A 17 -10.32 -4.90 4.89
C GLU A 17 -10.22 -3.45 4.39
N THR A 18 -9.28 -2.67 4.94
CA THR A 18 -9.04 -1.31 4.47
C THR A 18 -8.68 -1.31 2.99
N ARG A 19 -7.82 -2.23 2.55
CA ARG A 19 -7.49 -2.35 1.13
C ARG A 19 -8.73 -2.66 0.29
N ALA A 20 -9.45 -3.71 0.65
CA ALA A 20 -10.56 -4.19 -0.16
C ALA A 20 -11.74 -3.20 -0.19
N GLU A 21 -12.04 -2.59 0.94
CA GLU A 21 -13.26 -1.80 1.11
C GLU A 21 -13.05 -0.31 0.83
N LEU A 22 -11.86 0.21 1.08
CA LEU A 22 -11.63 1.64 1.01
C LEU A 22 -10.62 2.05 -0.05
N ILE A 23 -9.51 1.33 -0.17
CA ILE A 23 -8.43 1.73 -1.08
C ILE A 23 -8.65 1.23 -2.49
N ASP A 24 -8.97 -0.05 -2.68
CA ASP A 24 -9.22 -0.61 -4.00
C ASP A 24 -10.26 0.19 -4.79
N PRO A 25 -11.43 0.55 -4.21
CA PRO A 25 -12.41 1.34 -4.94
C PRO A 25 -11.88 2.71 -5.35
N LYS A 26 -11.09 3.36 -4.50
CA LYS A 26 -10.54 4.69 -4.82
C LYS A 26 -9.51 4.62 -5.94
N LEU A 27 -8.67 3.60 -5.95
CA LEU A 27 -7.72 3.40 -7.03
C LEU A 27 -8.46 3.19 -8.36
N LYS A 28 -9.49 2.37 -8.34
CA LYS A 28 -10.31 2.11 -9.52
C LYS A 28 -11.01 3.37 -10.01
N ASP A 29 -11.61 4.13 -9.10
CA ASP A 29 -12.29 5.38 -9.44
C ASP A 29 -11.32 6.40 -10.03
N SER A 30 -10.05 6.34 -9.64
CA SER A 30 -9.01 7.21 -10.18
C SER A 30 -8.45 6.72 -11.51
N GLY A 31 -8.92 5.57 -12.01
CA GLY A 31 -8.54 5.04 -13.31
C GLY A 31 -7.52 3.92 -13.27
N TRP A 32 -6.95 3.60 -12.09
CA TRP A 32 -5.95 2.55 -11.99
C TRP A 32 -6.58 1.18 -12.24
N GLY A 33 -6.00 0.45 -13.20
CA GLY A 33 -6.53 -0.84 -13.62
C GLY A 33 -7.70 -0.74 -14.59
N VAL A 34 -8.18 0.48 -14.89
CA VAL A 34 -9.28 0.74 -15.81
C VAL A 34 -8.78 1.43 -17.07
N ILE A 35 -7.97 2.49 -16.90
CA ILE A 35 -7.36 3.19 -18.02
C ILE A 35 -6.35 2.27 -18.69
N GLU A 36 -6.31 2.28 -20.03
CA GLU A 36 -5.45 1.43 -20.81
C GLU A 36 -3.99 1.55 -20.34
N ASP A 37 -3.29 0.41 -20.29
CA ASP A 37 -1.90 0.27 -19.90
C ASP A 37 -1.62 0.50 -18.41
N THR A 38 -2.62 0.81 -17.59
CA THR A 38 -2.44 0.89 -16.14
C THR A 38 -2.75 -0.45 -15.49
N LYS A 39 -2.01 -0.76 -14.42
CA LYS A 39 -2.24 -1.96 -13.61
C LYS A 39 -2.02 -1.67 -12.16
N VAL A 40 -2.74 -2.38 -11.32
CA VAL A 40 -2.54 -2.37 -9.87
C VAL A 40 -2.02 -3.76 -9.49
N LEU A 41 -0.77 -3.82 -9.05
CA LEU A 41 -0.20 -5.07 -8.55
C LEU A 41 -0.43 -5.09 -7.04
N ARG A 42 -1.09 -6.15 -6.55
CA ARG A 42 -1.42 -6.29 -5.14
C ARG A 42 -0.48 -7.29 -4.49
N GLU A 43 -0.10 -7.01 -3.25
CA GLU A 43 0.78 -7.88 -2.48
C GLU A 43 2.01 -8.26 -3.30
N HIS A 44 2.67 -7.22 -3.83
CA HIS A 44 3.80 -7.39 -4.74
C HIS A 44 5.08 -7.69 -3.96
N HIS A 45 5.68 -8.82 -4.24
CA HIS A 45 6.93 -9.23 -3.58
C HIS A 45 8.09 -8.41 -4.11
N ILE A 46 8.79 -7.74 -3.19
CA ILE A 46 9.97 -6.93 -3.52
C ILE A 46 11.22 -7.78 -3.42
N THR A 47 11.29 -8.59 -2.38
CA THR A 47 12.43 -9.47 -2.16
C THR A 47 11.99 -10.70 -1.40
N ILE A 48 12.66 -11.81 -1.67
CA ILE A 48 12.50 -13.02 -0.88
C ILE A 48 13.38 -12.85 0.36
N GLY A 49 12.87 -13.22 1.53
CA GLY A 49 13.63 -13.13 2.77
C GLY A 49 14.95 -13.86 2.65
N LYS A 50 16.04 -13.22 3.11
CA LYS A 50 17.38 -13.81 3.07
C LYS A 50 17.48 -14.95 4.06
N ILE A 51 18.28 -15.96 3.72
CA ILE A 51 18.61 -17.04 4.65
C ILE A 51 19.50 -16.45 5.73
N GLN A 52 19.08 -16.61 6.96
CA GLN A 52 19.82 -16.11 8.13
C GLN A 52 20.65 -17.24 8.73
N THR A 53 21.54 -16.88 9.65
CA THR A 53 22.33 -17.85 10.43
C THR A 53 21.36 -18.86 11.05
N GLY A 54 21.64 -20.15 10.87
CA GLY A 54 20.75 -21.21 11.33
C GLY A 54 19.77 -21.72 10.29
N GLY A 55 19.85 -21.25 9.06
CA GLY A 55 19.05 -21.75 7.97
C GLY A 55 17.65 -21.15 7.86
N ARG A 56 17.32 -20.14 8.67
CA ARG A 56 16.02 -19.46 8.59
C ARG A 56 16.06 -18.36 7.55
N ARG A 57 14.93 -18.16 6.86
CA ARG A 57 14.78 -17.00 6.00
C ARG A 57 14.30 -15.82 6.83
N GLY A 58 14.80 -14.63 6.50
CA GLY A 58 14.26 -13.40 7.04
C GLY A 58 12.87 -13.13 6.48
N LYS A 59 12.19 -12.12 7.05
CA LYS A 59 10.87 -11.73 6.61
C LYS A 59 10.92 -11.17 5.19
N PRO A 60 10.12 -11.68 4.25
CA PRO A 60 10.07 -11.10 2.91
C PRO A 60 9.45 -9.70 2.94
N LEU A 61 9.82 -8.87 1.97
CA LEU A 61 9.24 -7.55 1.81
C LEU A 61 8.15 -7.63 0.75
N ILE A 62 6.95 -7.18 1.11
CA ILE A 62 5.78 -7.23 0.25
C ILE A 62 5.11 -5.86 0.29
N ALA A 63 4.99 -5.21 -0.88
CA ALA A 63 4.26 -3.95 -0.98
C ALA A 63 2.78 -4.24 -1.14
N ASP A 64 1.92 -3.49 -0.44
CA ASP A 64 0.47 -3.68 -0.54
C ASP A 64 0.00 -3.43 -1.96
N TYR A 65 0.46 -2.34 -2.58
CA TYR A 65 0.14 -2.00 -3.96
C TYR A 65 1.36 -1.44 -4.68
N VAL A 66 1.50 -1.82 -5.95
CA VAL A 66 2.40 -1.15 -6.87
C VAL A 66 1.59 -0.74 -8.08
N LEU A 67 1.63 0.54 -8.41
CA LEU A 67 0.89 1.09 -9.55
C LEU A 67 1.83 1.15 -10.75
N THR A 68 1.38 0.62 -11.88
CA THR A 68 2.21 0.58 -13.09
C THR A 68 1.51 1.23 -14.27
N TYR A 69 2.33 1.72 -15.19
CA TYR A 69 1.88 2.22 -16.48
C TYR A 69 2.82 1.68 -17.55
N LYS A 70 2.27 1.00 -18.55
CA LYS A 70 3.06 0.34 -19.60
C LYS A 70 4.16 -0.53 -19.02
N ASN A 71 3.81 -1.28 -17.98
CA ASN A 71 4.71 -2.20 -17.26
C ASN A 71 5.85 -1.51 -16.49
N GLN A 72 5.84 -0.20 -16.42
CA GLN A 72 6.78 0.55 -15.61
C GLN A 72 6.17 0.84 -14.26
N LYS A 73 6.88 0.49 -13.19
CA LYS A 73 6.42 0.74 -11.83
C LYS A 73 6.56 2.23 -11.52
N LEU A 74 5.47 2.87 -11.12
CA LEU A 74 5.44 4.31 -10.86
C LEU A 74 5.33 4.64 -9.39
N ALA A 75 4.57 3.86 -8.62
CA ALA A 75 4.27 4.22 -7.25
C ALA A 75 4.06 2.99 -6.38
N VAL A 76 4.37 3.15 -5.10
CA VAL A 76 4.04 2.19 -4.05
C VAL A 76 2.97 2.83 -3.17
N VAL A 77 1.94 2.06 -2.83
CA VAL A 77 0.91 2.49 -1.87
C VAL A 77 0.87 1.47 -0.76
N GLU A 78 1.01 1.94 0.49
CA GLU A 78 0.89 1.10 1.67
C GLU A 78 -0.40 1.40 2.40
N ALA A 79 -1.13 0.36 2.78
CA ALA A 79 -2.39 0.48 3.48
C ALA A 79 -2.16 0.43 5.00
N LYS A 80 -2.80 1.32 5.71
CA LYS A 80 -2.83 1.31 7.17
C LYS A 80 -4.27 1.48 7.64
N SER A 81 -4.65 0.75 8.66
CA SER A 81 -6.03 0.75 9.17
C SER A 81 -6.33 1.88 10.14
N ASP A 82 -5.31 2.56 10.64
CA ASP A 82 -5.40 3.59 11.67
C ASP A 82 -4.72 4.86 11.20
N GLU A 83 -5.34 6.02 11.46
CA GLU A 83 -4.76 7.31 11.07
C GLU A 83 -3.38 7.53 11.68
N LEU A 84 -3.16 7.06 12.90
CA LEU A 84 -1.85 7.19 13.55
C LEU A 84 -0.78 6.38 12.83
N LEU A 85 -1.15 5.29 12.17
CA LEU A 85 -0.22 4.42 11.46
C LEU A 85 0.03 4.87 10.03
N VAL A 86 -0.79 5.78 9.48
CA VAL A 86 -0.62 6.26 8.12
C VAL A 86 0.74 6.94 7.96
N GLY A 87 1.18 7.70 8.96
CA GLY A 87 2.50 8.34 8.94
C GLY A 87 3.64 7.33 8.91
N GLU A 88 3.52 6.24 9.66
CA GLU A 88 4.51 5.15 9.62
C GLU A 88 4.52 4.47 8.26
N GLY A 89 3.35 4.37 7.65
CA GLY A 89 3.22 3.80 6.31
C GLY A 89 3.99 4.56 5.26
N VAL A 90 4.14 5.88 5.41
CA VAL A 90 4.93 6.69 4.47
C VAL A 90 6.39 6.23 4.45
N ALA A 91 6.98 6.01 5.62
CA ALA A 91 8.37 5.56 5.71
C ALA A 91 8.53 4.17 5.09
N GLN A 92 7.59 3.28 5.34
CA GLN A 92 7.60 1.95 4.75
C GLN A 92 7.43 2.00 3.23
N ALA A 93 6.48 2.82 2.75
CA ALA A 93 6.25 2.99 1.32
C ALA A 93 7.48 3.57 0.63
N LYS A 94 8.14 4.54 1.25
CA LYS A 94 9.38 5.11 0.72
C LYS A 94 10.48 4.06 0.60
N ASN A 95 10.66 3.25 1.63
CA ASN A 95 11.65 2.17 1.59
C ASN A 95 11.39 1.21 0.43
N TYR A 96 10.13 0.84 0.24
CA TYR A 96 9.76 -0.07 -0.83
C TYR A 96 9.89 0.59 -2.21
N ALA A 97 9.52 1.87 -2.31
CA ALA A 97 9.68 2.63 -3.55
C ALA A 97 11.15 2.74 -3.96
N ASP A 98 12.03 2.98 -2.99
CA ASP A 98 13.47 3.03 -3.25
C ASP A 98 13.97 1.68 -3.78
N LYS A 99 13.53 0.58 -3.19
CA LYS A 99 13.94 -0.76 -3.62
C LYS A 99 13.40 -1.12 -5.00
N LEU A 100 12.23 -0.63 -5.36
CA LEU A 100 11.62 -0.85 -6.67
C LEU A 100 11.98 0.22 -7.68
N ASN A 101 12.71 1.24 -7.25
CA ASN A 101 13.11 2.36 -8.09
C ASN A 101 11.91 3.09 -8.69
N THR A 102 10.89 3.32 -7.86
CA THR A 102 9.71 4.08 -8.25
C THR A 102 9.82 5.52 -7.75
N SER A 103 9.09 6.42 -8.42
CA SER A 103 9.17 7.86 -8.11
C SER A 103 8.27 8.31 -6.96
N PHE A 104 7.25 7.54 -6.63
CA PHE A 104 6.24 7.97 -5.66
C PHE A 104 5.98 6.92 -4.61
N ALA A 105 5.72 7.38 -3.40
CA ALA A 105 5.37 6.54 -2.27
C ALA A 105 4.19 7.17 -1.53
N TYR A 106 3.17 6.37 -1.25
CA TYR A 106 1.95 6.82 -0.58
C TYR A 106 1.62 5.89 0.56
N SER A 107 0.97 6.45 1.57
CA SER A 107 0.34 5.67 2.63
C SER A 107 -1.10 6.14 2.78
N SER A 108 -2.03 5.21 2.95
CA SER A 108 -3.44 5.55 3.00
C SER A 108 -4.20 4.60 3.92
N ASN A 109 -5.21 5.15 4.62
CA ASN A 109 -6.22 4.36 5.33
C ASN A 109 -7.55 4.35 4.56
N GLY A 110 -7.54 4.83 3.31
CA GLY A 110 -8.75 4.95 2.51
C GLY A 110 -9.44 6.30 2.63
N ASN A 111 -9.21 7.04 3.71
CA ASN A 111 -9.78 8.36 3.92
C ASN A 111 -8.70 9.44 3.83
N GLU A 112 -7.51 9.12 4.29
CA GLU A 112 -6.36 10.01 4.28
C GLU A 112 -5.25 9.40 3.46
N ILE A 113 -4.57 10.22 2.66
CA ILE A 113 -3.44 9.78 1.83
C ILE A 113 -2.25 10.67 2.14
N LEU A 114 -1.14 10.06 2.55
CA LEU A 114 0.12 10.75 2.77
C LEU A 114 1.13 10.33 1.71
N ARG A 115 1.81 11.32 1.15
CA ARG A 115 2.78 11.12 0.08
C ARG A 115 4.17 11.52 0.55
N ASN A 116 5.18 10.76 0.12
CA ASN A 116 6.55 11.16 0.32
C ASN A 116 6.90 12.26 -0.69
N GLN A 117 7.27 13.43 -0.18
CA GLN A 117 7.48 14.61 -1.00
C GLN A 117 8.73 14.57 -1.87
N TYR A 118 9.73 13.81 -1.48
CA TYR A 118 10.97 13.76 -2.24
C TYR A 118 11.31 12.37 -2.71
N ALA A 119 10.33 11.58 -2.94
CA ALA A 119 10.57 10.33 -3.63
C ALA A 119 11.25 10.69 -4.93
N ASN A 120 12.45 10.21 -5.08
CA ASN A 120 13.22 10.44 -6.28
C ASN A 120 13.65 11.90 -6.48
N GLY A 121 13.96 12.53 -5.45
CA GLY A 121 14.58 13.80 -5.62
C GLY A 121 14.20 14.95 -5.34
#